data_842f09b518e893502e61b1f2fa37d7e6
#
_entry.id   842f09b518e893502e61b1f2fa37d7e6
#
_cell.length_a   1.000
_cell.length_b   1.000
_cell.length_c   1.000
_cell.angle_alpha   90.00
_cell.angle_beta   90.00
_cell.angle_gamma   90.00
#
_symmetry.space_group_name_H-M   'P 1'
#
loop_
_entity.id
_entity.type
_entity.pdbx_description
1 polymer ?
#
loop_
_entity_poly.entity_id
_entity_poly.type
_entity_poly.pdbx_seq_one_letter_code
_entity_poly.pdbx_strand_id
1 'polypeptide(L)'
;MALDKMRAIIKKAAPNAAEVISYGMPAFRLNGNLVYFAAWKTHIGFYPTSSGIAAFKKEFADYKSSKGAVQFPIDKPFPSGLIKKIVKFRVKEDSLKAKAKKK
;
A
#
# COMPACT_ATOMS: atom_id res chain seq x y z
N MET A 1 -16.86 -1.71 -6.22
CA MET A 1 -15.89 -0.72 -6.73
C MET A 1 -14.47 -1.12 -6.36
N ALA A 2 -13.55 -0.92 -7.28
CA ALA A 2 -12.15 -1.34 -7.05
C ALA A 2 -11.48 -0.63 -5.89
N LEU A 3 -11.73 0.68 -5.75
CA LEU A 3 -11.17 1.44 -4.62
C LEU A 3 -11.68 0.93 -3.27
N ASP A 4 -12.94 0.55 -3.20
CA ASP A 4 -13.51 0.05 -1.95
C ASP A 4 -12.89 -1.29 -1.56
N LYS A 5 -12.63 -2.15 -2.54
CA LYS A 5 -11.95 -3.42 -2.30
C LYS A 5 -10.53 -3.20 -1.77
N MET A 6 -9.79 -2.31 -2.40
CA MET A 6 -8.44 -1.98 -1.97
C MET A 6 -8.44 -1.41 -0.56
N ARG A 7 -9.35 -0.46 -0.29
CA ARG A 7 -9.51 0.14 1.04
C ARG A 7 -9.78 -0.92 2.11
N ALA A 8 -10.68 -1.87 1.82
CA ALA A 8 -11.03 -2.92 2.77
C ALA A 8 -9.83 -3.83 3.07
N ILE A 9 -9.06 -4.19 2.05
CA ILE A 9 -7.87 -5.04 2.22
C ILE A 9 -6.84 -4.33 3.11
N ILE A 10 -6.55 -3.07 2.81
CA ILE A 10 -5.57 -2.29 3.58
C ILE A 10 -6.04 -2.11 5.03
N LYS A 11 -7.29 -1.77 5.21
CA LYS A 11 -7.85 -1.54 6.55
C LYS A 11 -7.79 -2.79 7.41
N LYS A 12 -8.04 -3.97 6.82
CA LYS A 12 -7.91 -5.23 7.54
C LYS A 12 -6.47 -5.50 7.99
N ALA A 13 -5.51 -5.16 7.15
CA ALA A 13 -4.10 -5.39 7.47
C ALA A 13 -3.55 -4.36 8.45
N ALA A 14 -4.13 -3.16 8.49
CA ALA A 14 -3.70 -2.07 9.36
C ALA A 14 -4.91 -1.41 10.01
N PRO A 15 -5.59 -2.11 10.94
CA PRO A 15 -6.85 -1.61 11.49
C PRO A 15 -6.71 -0.31 12.32
N ASN A 16 -5.52 -0.01 12.80
CA ASN A 16 -5.28 1.21 13.56
C ASN A 16 -4.84 2.40 12.72
N ALA A 17 -4.65 2.19 11.41
CA ALA A 17 -4.26 3.26 10.52
C ALA A 17 -5.46 4.14 10.16
N ALA A 18 -5.22 5.44 10.06
CA ALA A 18 -6.26 6.39 9.64
C ALA A 18 -6.18 6.59 8.12
N GLU A 19 -7.31 6.66 7.48
CA GLU A 19 -7.37 7.00 6.07
C GLU A 19 -7.32 8.53 5.93
N VAL A 20 -6.41 9.00 5.09
CA VAL A 20 -6.20 10.43 4.86
C VAL A 20 -6.04 10.68 3.36
N ILE A 21 -6.09 11.94 2.95
CA ILE A 21 -5.77 12.32 1.57
C ILE A 21 -4.38 12.95 1.60
N SER A 22 -3.48 12.42 0.77
CA SER A 22 -2.11 12.92 0.68
C SER A 22 -1.71 12.93 -0.78
N TYR A 23 -1.17 14.04 -1.24
CA TYR A 23 -0.83 14.23 -2.66
C TYR A 23 -2.04 14.00 -3.58
N GLY A 24 -3.24 14.33 -3.10
CA GLY A 24 -4.46 14.12 -3.87
C GLY A 24 -4.93 12.69 -3.96
N MET A 25 -4.34 11.76 -3.20
CA MET A 25 -4.66 10.34 -3.24
C MET A 25 -5.09 9.85 -1.87
N PRO A 26 -6.01 8.85 -1.82
CA PRO A 26 -6.26 8.17 -0.55
C PRO A 26 -4.99 7.50 -0.04
N ALA A 27 -4.76 7.59 1.25
CA ALA A 27 -3.59 7.01 1.90
C ALA A 27 -3.97 6.51 3.28
N PHE A 28 -3.19 5.62 3.83
CA PHE A 28 -3.34 5.16 5.21
C PHE A 28 -2.12 5.55 6.01
N ARG A 29 -2.35 6.07 7.21
CA ARG A 29 -1.33 6.67 8.05
C ARG A 29 -1.38 6.16 9.48
N LEU A 30 -0.21 5.90 10.06
CA LEU A 30 -0.05 5.69 11.50
C LEU A 30 0.84 6.81 12.06
N ASN A 31 2.14 6.58 12.18
CA ASN A 31 3.08 7.64 12.53
C ASN A 31 3.46 8.45 11.28
N GLY A 32 3.58 7.78 10.17
CA GLY A 32 3.76 8.38 8.85
C GLY A 32 2.85 7.66 7.86
N ASN A 33 2.86 8.11 6.62
CA ASN A 33 2.06 7.48 5.57
C ASN A 33 2.61 6.10 5.26
N LEU A 34 1.73 5.11 5.27
CA LEU A 34 2.09 3.72 5.02
C LEU A 34 2.06 3.40 3.54
N VAL A 35 0.91 3.60 2.94
CA VAL A 35 0.65 3.28 1.54
C VAL A 35 -0.32 4.29 0.98
N TYR A 36 -0.28 4.47 -0.35
CA TYR A 36 -1.22 5.29 -1.10
C TYR A 36 -1.86 4.41 -2.15
N PHE A 37 -3.03 4.79 -2.62
CA PHE A 37 -3.65 4.09 -3.74
C PHE A 37 -4.52 5.05 -4.54
N ALA A 38 -4.71 4.76 -5.82
CA ALA A 38 -5.50 5.61 -6.70
C ALA A 38 -6.15 4.77 -7.79
N ALA A 39 -7.36 5.16 -8.19
CA ALA A 39 -8.05 4.50 -9.29
C ALA A 39 -7.69 5.17 -10.60
N TRP A 40 -7.27 4.36 -11.56
CA TRP A 40 -7.03 4.79 -12.93
C TRP A 40 -8.04 4.07 -13.82
N LYS A 41 -8.04 4.39 -15.10
CA LYS A 41 -9.06 3.89 -16.02
C LYS A 41 -9.13 2.35 -16.08
N THR A 42 -7.98 1.69 -16.06
CA THR A 42 -7.89 0.23 -16.23
C THR A 42 -7.21 -0.49 -15.07
N HIS A 43 -6.74 0.24 -14.06
CA HIS A 43 -6.02 -0.37 -12.94
C HIS A 43 -6.14 0.48 -11.69
N ILE A 44 -5.78 -0.14 -10.56
CA ILE A 44 -5.54 0.56 -9.30
C ILE A 44 -4.03 0.73 -9.16
N GLY A 45 -3.57 1.96 -9.00
CA GLY A 45 -2.20 2.24 -8.62
C GLY A 45 -2.03 2.05 -7.13
N PHE A 46 -1.06 1.24 -6.74
CA PHE A 46 -0.74 0.99 -5.33
C PHE A 46 0.68 1.47 -5.08
N TYR A 47 0.85 2.32 -4.08
CA TYR A 47 2.10 3.02 -3.83
C TYR A 47 2.57 2.73 -2.41
N PRO A 48 3.24 1.59 -2.19
CA PRO A 48 3.72 1.21 -0.85
C PRO A 48 5.09 1.80 -0.53
N THR A 49 5.48 2.89 -1.16
CA THR A 49 6.79 3.53 -1.11
C THR A 49 7.87 2.67 -1.77
N SER A 50 9.06 3.24 -1.95
CA SER A 50 10.16 2.50 -2.59
C SER A 50 10.61 1.30 -1.76
N SER A 51 10.54 1.39 -0.43
CA SER A 51 10.90 0.27 0.44
C SER A 51 9.93 -0.90 0.30
N GLY A 52 8.63 -0.62 0.17
CA GLY A 52 7.63 -1.66 -0.04
C GLY A 52 7.82 -2.36 -1.37
N ILE A 53 8.08 -1.60 -2.44
CA ILE A 53 8.35 -2.18 -3.75
C ILE A 53 9.62 -3.04 -3.73
N ALA A 54 10.70 -2.54 -3.14
CA ALA A 54 11.97 -3.26 -3.09
C ALA A 54 11.85 -4.56 -2.31
N ALA A 55 11.14 -4.54 -1.19
CA ALA A 55 10.99 -5.71 -0.33
C ALA A 55 10.22 -6.84 -1.00
N PHE A 56 9.30 -6.50 -1.92
CA PHE A 56 8.42 -7.48 -2.57
C PHE A 56 8.63 -7.53 -4.08
N LYS A 57 9.80 -7.14 -4.55
CA LYS A 57 10.10 -7.02 -5.97
C LYS A 57 9.79 -8.31 -6.76
N LYS A 58 10.12 -9.47 -6.21
CA LYS A 58 9.88 -10.75 -6.87
C LYS A 58 8.38 -11.03 -7.06
N GLU A 59 7.58 -10.65 -6.09
CA GLU A 59 6.14 -10.85 -6.13
C GLU A 59 5.45 -9.97 -7.16
N PHE A 60 6.11 -8.90 -7.59
CA PHE A 60 5.56 -7.98 -8.59
C PHE A 60 5.96 -8.34 -10.02
N ALA A 61 6.62 -9.49 -10.24
CA ALA A 61 7.10 -9.87 -11.56
C ALA A 61 5.99 -9.90 -12.61
N ASP A 62 4.77 -10.26 -12.22
CA ASP A 62 3.63 -10.36 -13.12
C ASP A 62 2.84 -9.05 -13.27
N TYR A 63 3.30 -7.98 -12.63
CA TYR A 63 2.61 -6.69 -12.64
C TYR A 63 3.51 -5.60 -13.18
N LYS A 64 2.90 -4.58 -13.78
CA LYS A 64 3.65 -3.38 -14.14
C LYS A 64 4.01 -2.65 -12.85
N SER A 65 5.29 -2.40 -12.64
CA SER A 65 5.76 -1.73 -11.45
C SER A 65 6.91 -0.80 -11.77
N SER A 66 7.14 0.13 -10.86
CA SER A 66 8.25 1.07 -10.92
C SER A 66 8.86 1.17 -9.53
N LYS A 67 9.76 2.12 -9.34
CA LYS A 67 10.50 2.27 -8.08
C LYS A 67 9.59 2.42 -6.85
N GLY A 68 8.44 3.08 -7.00
CA GLY A 68 7.55 3.33 -5.86
C GLY A 68 6.10 2.91 -6.07
N ALA A 69 5.79 2.23 -7.17
CA ALA A 69 4.40 1.94 -7.54
C ALA A 69 4.24 0.60 -8.21
N VAL A 70 3.08 0.00 -8.06
CA VAL A 70 2.69 -1.20 -8.78
C VAL A 70 1.24 -1.03 -9.26
N GLN A 71 0.91 -1.61 -10.42
CA GLN A 71 -0.42 -1.52 -11.02
C GLN A 71 -1.15 -2.85 -10.88
N PHE A 72 -2.36 -2.82 -10.34
CA PHE A 72 -3.23 -4.00 -10.26
C PHE A 72 -4.40 -3.80 -11.22
N PRO A 73 -4.50 -4.60 -12.29
CA PRO A 73 -5.62 -4.48 -13.24
C PRO A 73 -6.97 -4.65 -12.54
N ILE A 74 -7.94 -3.81 -12.89
CA ILE A 74 -9.28 -3.87 -12.26
C ILE A 74 -10.12 -5.04 -12.77
N ASP A 75 -9.76 -5.62 -13.90
CA ASP A 75 -10.47 -6.76 -14.50
C ASP A 75 -10.00 -8.10 -13.97
N LYS A 76 -9.08 -8.11 -13.03
CA LYS A 76 -8.56 -9.32 -12.41
C LYS A 76 -8.70 -9.23 -10.89
N PRO A 77 -8.78 -10.38 -10.19
CA PRO A 77 -8.80 -10.35 -8.73
C PRO A 77 -7.55 -9.69 -8.18
N PHE A 78 -7.71 -8.87 -7.15
CA PHE A 78 -6.56 -8.28 -6.47
C PHE A 78 -5.83 -9.35 -5.68
N PRO A 79 -4.49 -9.30 -5.65
CA PRO A 79 -3.71 -10.23 -4.83
C PRO A 79 -3.78 -9.81 -3.35
N SER A 80 -4.93 -10.08 -2.72
CA SER A 80 -5.19 -9.58 -1.36
C SER A 80 -4.17 -10.05 -0.34
N GLY A 81 -3.71 -11.30 -0.45
CA GLY A 81 -2.66 -11.82 0.43
C GLY A 81 -1.36 -11.05 0.31
N LEU A 82 -0.96 -10.74 -0.90
CA LEU A 82 0.24 -9.95 -1.16
C LEU A 82 0.09 -8.53 -0.64
N ILE A 83 -1.05 -7.90 -0.93
CA ILE A 83 -1.32 -6.53 -0.45
C ILE A 83 -1.26 -6.48 1.08
N LYS A 84 -1.85 -7.46 1.75
CA LYS A 84 -1.80 -7.54 3.22
C LYS A 84 -0.38 -7.67 3.74
N LYS A 85 0.44 -8.49 3.10
CA LYS A 85 1.87 -8.63 3.48
C LYS A 85 2.61 -7.32 3.35
N ILE A 86 2.37 -6.60 2.26
CA ILE A 86 3.03 -5.32 2.01
C ILE A 86 2.60 -4.30 3.06
N VAL A 87 1.31 -4.21 3.34
CA VAL A 87 0.80 -3.26 4.33
C VAL A 87 1.37 -3.57 5.71
N LYS A 88 1.40 -4.83 6.12
CA LYS A 88 1.98 -5.23 7.40
C LYS A 88 3.47 -4.92 7.47
N PHE A 89 4.20 -5.11 6.38
CA PHE A 89 5.61 -4.72 6.29
C PHE A 89 5.77 -3.22 6.54
N ARG A 90 4.93 -2.41 5.90
CA ARG A 90 4.97 -0.95 6.06
C ARG A 90 4.60 -0.52 7.48
N VAL A 91 3.63 -1.20 8.10
CA VAL A 91 3.26 -0.94 9.49
C VAL A 91 4.46 -1.18 10.41
N LYS A 92 5.15 -2.29 10.20
CA LYS A 92 6.33 -2.62 11.00
C LYS A 92 7.44 -1.59 10.81
N GLU A 93 7.71 -1.21 9.57
CA GLU A 93 8.71 -0.18 9.26
C GLU A 93 8.38 1.14 9.94
N ASP A 94 7.13 1.56 9.82
CA ASP A 94 6.66 2.81 10.40
C ASP A 94 6.80 2.81 11.93
N SER A 95 6.45 1.70 12.57
CA SER A 95 6.57 1.54 14.01
C SER A 95 8.02 1.59 14.48
N LEU A 96 8.92 0.95 13.73
CA LEU A 96 10.35 0.97 14.05
C LEU A 96 10.93 2.36 13.91
N LYS A 97 10.54 3.11 12.88
CA LYS A 97 10.98 4.49 12.69
C LYS A 97 10.48 5.39 13.81
N ALA A 98 9.23 5.20 14.23
CA ALA A 98 8.66 5.99 15.33
C ALA A 98 9.41 5.74 16.64
N LYS A 99 9.76 4.48 16.91
CA LYS A 99 10.56 4.13 18.11
C LYS A 99 11.94 4.75 18.06
N ALA A 100 12.57 4.75 16.88
CA ALA A 100 13.90 5.33 16.71
C ALA A 100 13.90 6.84 16.96
N LYS A 101 12.80 7.53 16.65
CA LYS A 101 12.65 8.97 16.89
C LYS A 101 12.35 9.32 18.32
N LYS A 102 11.83 8.38 19.09
CA LYS A 102 11.49 8.59 20.50
C LYS A 102 12.68 8.24 21.38
N LYS A 103 13.58 9.11 21.52
CA LYS A 103 14.66 8.92 22.48
C LYS A 103 14.45 9.73 23.71
#